data_ace9ad7926a26ca5b9edcebc2d09f956
#
_entry.id   ace9ad7926a26ca5b9edcebc2d09f956
#
_cell.length_a   1.000
_cell.length_b   1.000
_cell.length_c   1.000
_cell.angle_alpha   90.00
_cell.angle_beta   90.00
_cell.angle_gamma   90.00
#
_symmetry.space_group_name_H-M   'P 1'
#
loop_
_entity.id
_entity.type
_entity.pdbx_description
1 polymer ?
#
loop_
_entity_poly.entity_id
_entity_poly.type
_entity_poly.pdbx_seq_one_letter_code
_entity_poly.pdbx_strand_id
1 'polypeptide(L)'
;NTVILLYAFFKNSVEAVKNGKSPIDVKREIEKSRDLILEHLDKISTPITDKLIYDVALTSANGDEEIAKIVSEAYIKAGADGSVSHARSNTDESYLEFIDGVLVESGYSDERFVNVFSDRTCVFDDSPLIVCSTIEFKTVKQILPFMQYAHDNKKALVIIADCAPAVRDVVLQNEMQKGVPFCIVHCPGVGKKRLDSIND
;
A
#
# COMPACT_ATOMS: atom_id res chain seq x y z
N ASN A 1 16.06 -21.78 -1.57
CA ASN A 1 15.65 -22.33 -0.26
C ASN A 1 14.18 -22.79 -0.27
N THR A 2 13.22 -21.99 -0.77
CA THR A 2 11.78 -22.31 -0.77
C THR A 2 11.43 -23.65 -1.38
N VAL A 3 12.02 -23.98 -2.54
CA VAL A 3 11.78 -25.27 -3.23
C VAL A 3 12.29 -26.46 -2.41
N ILE A 4 13.44 -26.30 -1.75
CA ILE A 4 14.01 -27.35 -0.89
C ILE A 4 13.12 -27.59 0.33
N LEU A 5 12.65 -26.52 0.96
CA LEU A 5 11.73 -26.61 2.10
C LEU A 5 10.40 -27.25 1.69
N LEU A 6 9.81 -26.81 0.56
CA LEU A 6 8.58 -27.40 0.05
C LEU A 6 8.74 -28.91 -0.23
N TYR A 7 9.83 -29.31 -0.87
CA TYR A 7 10.11 -30.72 -1.11
C TYR A 7 10.23 -31.52 0.17
N ALA A 8 10.96 -30.99 1.17
CA ALA A 8 11.11 -31.65 2.46
C ALA A 8 9.77 -31.82 3.20
N PHE A 9 8.96 -30.76 3.24
CA PHE A 9 7.61 -30.82 3.84
C PHE A 9 6.72 -31.82 3.11
N PHE A 10 6.68 -31.77 1.77
CA PHE A 10 5.87 -32.68 0.97
C PHE A 10 6.28 -34.14 1.19
N LYS A 11 7.57 -34.47 1.05
CA LYS A 11 8.11 -35.81 1.23
C LYS A 11 7.76 -36.39 2.62
N ASN A 12 8.05 -35.65 3.66
CA ASN A 12 7.79 -36.08 5.04
C ASN A 12 6.29 -36.21 5.33
N SER A 13 5.47 -35.32 4.77
CA SER A 13 4.01 -35.40 4.91
C SER A 13 3.42 -36.64 4.27
N VAL A 14 3.85 -36.96 3.06
CA VAL A 14 3.42 -38.18 2.33
C VAL A 14 3.83 -39.44 3.12
N GLU A 15 5.03 -39.48 3.66
CA GLU A 15 5.52 -40.58 4.46
C GLU A 15 4.71 -40.74 5.77
N ALA A 16 4.40 -39.64 6.44
CA ALA A 16 3.58 -39.65 7.65
C ALA A 16 2.16 -40.19 7.38
N VAL A 17 1.55 -39.80 6.28
CA VAL A 17 0.22 -40.30 5.86
C VAL A 17 0.27 -41.77 5.48
N LYS A 18 1.31 -42.24 4.76
CA LYS A 18 1.52 -43.65 4.45
C LYS A 18 1.67 -44.51 5.72
N ASN A 19 2.25 -43.94 6.77
CA ASN A 19 2.42 -44.59 8.09
C ASN A 19 1.16 -44.47 8.97
N GLY A 20 0.01 -44.09 8.41
CA GLY A 20 -1.29 -44.11 9.07
C GLY A 20 -1.68 -42.83 9.80
N LYS A 21 -0.93 -41.72 9.69
CA LYS A 21 -1.36 -40.42 10.23
C LYS A 21 -2.46 -39.81 9.38
N SER A 22 -3.43 -39.18 10.04
CA SER A 22 -4.47 -38.42 9.33
C SER A 22 -3.86 -37.23 8.58
N PRO A 23 -4.23 -36.95 7.32
CA PRO A 23 -3.77 -35.75 6.60
C PRO A 23 -4.10 -34.45 7.33
N ILE A 24 -5.21 -34.40 8.05
CA ILE A 24 -5.61 -33.24 8.84
C ILE A 24 -4.66 -33.01 10.02
N ASP A 25 -4.25 -34.08 10.68
CA ASP A 25 -3.32 -34.00 11.80
C ASP A 25 -1.92 -33.59 11.33
N VAL A 26 -1.48 -34.14 10.17
CA VAL A 26 -0.21 -33.71 9.54
C VAL A 26 -0.23 -32.21 9.23
N LYS A 27 -1.33 -31.70 8.67
CA LYS A 27 -1.50 -30.25 8.42
C LYS A 27 -1.38 -29.43 9.70
N ARG A 28 -2.09 -29.83 10.77
CA ARG A 28 -2.04 -29.14 12.08
C ARG A 28 -0.65 -29.14 12.70
N GLU A 29 0.08 -30.23 12.58
CA GLU A 29 1.46 -30.32 13.08
C GLU A 29 2.42 -29.40 12.30
N ILE A 30 2.24 -29.28 10.98
CA ILE A 30 3.00 -28.33 10.15
C ILE A 30 2.70 -26.90 10.58
N GLU A 31 1.42 -26.55 10.76
CA GLU A 31 1.02 -25.21 11.21
C GLU A 31 1.61 -24.84 12.57
N LYS A 32 1.57 -25.77 13.54
CA LYS A 32 2.22 -25.56 14.84
C LYS A 32 3.73 -25.39 14.72
N SER A 33 4.37 -26.22 13.89
CA SER A 33 5.82 -26.13 13.68
C SER A 33 6.21 -24.80 13.04
N ARG A 34 5.41 -24.31 12.08
CA ARG A 34 5.60 -23.00 11.49
C ARG A 34 5.55 -21.91 12.57
N ASP A 35 4.54 -21.92 13.41
CA ASP A 35 4.34 -20.89 14.44
C ASP A 35 5.50 -20.87 15.45
N LEU A 36 6.00 -22.04 15.84
CA LEU A 36 7.19 -22.17 16.70
C LEU A 36 8.46 -21.62 16.01
N ILE A 37 8.62 -21.88 14.72
CA ILE A 37 9.76 -21.38 13.95
C ILE A 37 9.68 -19.85 13.85
N LEU A 38 8.51 -19.30 13.56
CA LEU A 38 8.30 -17.83 13.48
C LEU A 38 8.61 -17.18 14.81
N GLU A 39 8.11 -17.72 15.93
CA GLU A 39 8.41 -17.22 17.27
C GLU A 39 9.92 -17.27 17.58
N HIS A 40 10.60 -18.31 17.12
CA HIS A 40 12.06 -18.40 17.30
C HIS A 40 12.80 -17.37 16.42
N LEU A 41 12.38 -17.17 15.18
CA LEU A 41 12.95 -16.18 14.28
C LEU A 41 12.79 -14.77 14.85
N ASP A 42 11.64 -14.43 15.41
CA ASP A 42 11.42 -13.14 16.07
C ASP A 42 12.40 -12.91 17.23
N LYS A 43 12.69 -13.97 18.02
CA LYS A 43 13.64 -13.89 19.15
C LYS A 43 15.10 -13.69 18.73
N ILE A 44 15.48 -14.23 17.57
CA ILE A 44 16.87 -14.14 17.08
C ILE A 44 17.06 -13.02 16.05
N SER A 45 15.99 -12.39 15.61
CA SER A 45 16.06 -11.28 14.67
C SER A 45 16.80 -10.09 15.30
N THR A 46 17.60 -9.42 14.49
CA THR A 46 18.31 -8.21 14.89
C THR A 46 17.70 -7.02 14.17
N PRO A 47 17.38 -5.91 14.87
CA PRO A 47 16.91 -4.71 14.23
C PRO A 47 17.85 -4.26 13.12
N ILE A 48 17.29 -3.86 11.98
CA ILE A 48 18.08 -3.38 10.85
C ILE A 48 18.66 -2.00 11.18
N THR A 49 19.90 -1.77 10.77
CA THR A 49 20.56 -0.48 10.84
C THR A 49 20.95 -0.05 9.43
N ASP A 50 21.18 1.24 9.19
CA ASP A 50 21.54 1.76 7.88
C ASP A 50 22.72 1.01 7.24
N LYS A 51 23.68 0.61 8.06
CA LYS A 51 24.83 -0.19 7.60
C LYS A 51 24.42 -1.58 7.12
N LEU A 52 23.42 -2.20 7.77
CA LEU A 52 22.95 -3.53 7.40
C LEU A 52 21.99 -3.50 6.20
N ILE A 53 21.38 -2.36 5.90
CA ILE A 53 20.48 -2.22 4.75
C ILE A 53 21.20 -2.58 3.46
N TYR A 54 22.44 -2.10 3.25
CA TYR A 54 23.23 -2.43 2.07
C TYR A 54 23.55 -3.92 1.97
N ASP A 55 23.96 -4.55 3.07
CA ASP A 55 24.31 -5.98 3.09
C ASP A 55 23.08 -6.85 2.78
N VAL A 56 21.91 -6.46 3.29
CA VAL A 56 20.62 -7.12 3.00
C VAL A 56 20.23 -6.92 1.53
N ALA A 57 20.37 -5.70 1.00
CA ALA A 57 20.10 -5.40 -0.39
C ALA A 57 21.02 -6.19 -1.32
N LEU A 58 22.32 -6.27 -1.02
CA LEU A 58 23.31 -7.02 -1.80
C LEU A 58 22.98 -8.52 -1.83
N THR A 59 22.59 -9.08 -0.68
CA THR A 59 22.19 -10.47 -0.59
C THR A 59 20.92 -10.74 -1.39
N SER A 60 19.96 -9.84 -1.35
CA SER A 60 18.68 -9.94 -2.08
C SER A 60 18.86 -9.78 -3.60
N ALA A 61 19.82 -8.94 -4.00
CA ALA A 61 20.21 -8.73 -5.39
C ALA A 61 21.15 -9.82 -5.95
N ASN A 62 21.38 -10.93 -5.22
CA ASN A 62 22.31 -12.00 -5.59
C ASN A 62 23.75 -11.52 -5.87
N GLY A 63 24.20 -10.48 -5.18
CA GLY A 63 25.54 -9.92 -5.31
C GLY A 63 25.68 -8.82 -6.37
N ASP A 64 24.57 -8.35 -6.93
CA ASP A 64 24.58 -7.19 -7.83
C ASP A 64 24.76 -5.89 -7.01
N GLU A 65 25.96 -5.31 -7.09
CA GLU A 65 26.35 -4.14 -6.31
C GLU A 65 25.60 -2.86 -6.76
N GLU A 66 25.30 -2.74 -8.05
CA GLU A 66 24.61 -1.57 -8.60
C GLU A 66 23.16 -1.52 -8.10
N ILE A 67 22.45 -2.62 -8.22
CA ILE A 67 21.08 -2.75 -7.69
C ILE A 67 21.08 -2.59 -6.17
N ALA A 68 22.02 -3.21 -5.47
CA ALA A 68 22.12 -3.13 -4.02
C ALA A 68 22.31 -1.70 -3.52
N LYS A 69 23.14 -0.91 -4.23
CA LYS A 69 23.38 0.50 -3.91
C LYS A 69 22.12 1.34 -4.10
N ILE A 70 21.45 1.21 -5.24
CA ILE A 70 20.23 1.95 -5.53
C ILE A 70 19.15 1.62 -4.49
N VAL A 71 18.92 0.34 -4.22
CA VAL A 71 17.89 -0.11 -3.26
C VAL A 71 18.22 0.34 -1.84
N SER A 72 19.47 0.20 -1.40
CA SER A 72 19.86 0.62 -0.05
C SER A 72 19.74 2.14 0.14
N GLU A 73 20.10 2.94 -0.85
CA GLU A 73 19.95 4.39 -0.82
C GLU A 73 18.48 4.79 -0.75
N ALA A 74 17.61 4.10 -1.51
CA ALA A 74 16.15 4.32 -1.47
C ALA A 74 15.59 4.10 -0.06
N TYR A 75 15.92 2.97 0.57
CA TYR A 75 15.42 2.64 1.92
C TYR A 75 16.00 3.55 3.01
N ILE A 76 17.29 3.89 2.94
CA ILE A 76 17.91 4.80 3.91
C ILE A 76 17.25 6.18 3.84
N LYS A 77 16.97 6.67 2.62
CA LYS A 77 16.40 8.00 2.42
C LYS A 77 14.88 8.03 2.73
N ALA A 78 14.17 6.95 2.43
CA ALA A 78 12.76 6.81 2.80
C ALA A 78 12.56 6.74 4.33
N GLY A 79 13.51 6.15 5.06
CA GLY A 79 13.41 5.98 6.51
C GLY A 79 12.42 4.88 6.93
N ALA A 80 12.15 4.81 8.23
CA ALA A 80 11.34 3.75 8.82
C ALA A 80 9.86 3.81 8.42
N ASP A 81 9.35 5.02 8.17
CA ASP A 81 7.94 5.26 7.84
C ASP A 81 7.72 5.49 6.33
N GLY A 82 8.80 5.43 5.53
CA GLY A 82 8.73 5.65 4.09
C GLY A 82 8.40 4.38 3.31
N SER A 83 7.68 4.54 2.21
CA SER A 83 7.37 3.46 1.28
C SER A 83 8.31 3.51 0.07
N VAL A 84 8.85 2.34 -0.32
CA VAL A 84 9.69 2.19 -1.51
C VAL A 84 8.94 1.33 -2.53
N SER A 85 8.66 1.91 -3.68
CA SER A 85 8.06 1.21 -4.81
C SER A 85 9.00 1.18 -6.02
N HIS A 86 8.71 0.31 -6.97
CA HIS A 86 9.47 0.22 -8.21
C HIS A 86 8.55 0.34 -9.42
N ALA A 87 9.04 1.03 -10.44
CA ALA A 87 8.35 1.16 -11.72
C ALA A 87 9.34 0.92 -12.86
N ARG A 88 8.82 0.65 -14.04
CA ARG A 88 9.64 0.53 -15.24
C ARG A 88 10.13 1.91 -15.66
N SER A 89 11.44 2.08 -15.81
CA SER A 89 12.01 3.29 -16.39
C SER A 89 11.63 3.42 -17.87
N ASN A 90 11.43 4.66 -18.30
CA ASN A 90 11.28 5.00 -19.72
C ASN A 90 12.63 5.26 -20.40
N THR A 91 13.73 5.14 -19.65
CA THR A 91 15.12 5.29 -20.11
C THR A 91 15.86 3.98 -19.90
N ASP A 92 17.06 3.85 -20.47
CA ASP A 92 17.93 2.69 -20.30
C ASP A 92 18.67 2.69 -18.94
N GLU A 93 18.48 3.74 -18.12
CA GLU A 93 19.12 3.91 -16.83
C GLU A 93 18.14 3.69 -15.68
N SER A 94 18.66 3.11 -14.58
CA SER A 94 17.94 3.02 -13.30
C SER A 94 18.24 4.28 -12.47
N TYR A 95 17.19 4.91 -11.95
CA TYR A 95 17.32 6.10 -11.11
C TYR A 95 16.34 6.07 -9.95
N LEU A 96 16.61 6.89 -8.93
CA LEU A 96 15.75 7.09 -7.77
C LEU A 96 14.98 8.40 -7.92
N GLU A 97 13.69 8.33 -7.70
CA GLU A 97 12.83 9.50 -7.57
C GLU A 97 12.26 9.52 -6.15
N PHE A 98 12.35 10.67 -5.49
CA PHE A 98 11.84 10.85 -4.13
C PHE A 98 10.65 11.80 -4.17
N ILE A 99 9.54 11.34 -3.60
CA ILE A 99 8.29 12.10 -3.50
C ILE A 99 8.00 12.29 -2.01
N ASP A 100 7.80 13.53 -1.60
CA ASP A 100 7.35 13.83 -0.25
C ASP A 100 5.85 13.50 -0.14
N GLY A 101 5.54 12.36 0.50
CA GLY A 101 4.17 11.89 0.66
C GLY A 101 4.02 10.41 0.33
N VAL A 102 2.78 9.98 0.19
CA VAL A 102 2.41 8.60 -0.15
C VAL A 102 1.82 8.55 -1.55
N LEU A 103 2.33 7.65 -2.38
CA LEU A 103 1.76 7.37 -3.70
C LEU A 103 0.59 6.39 -3.56
N VAL A 104 -0.61 6.88 -3.81
CA VAL A 104 -1.80 6.03 -3.88
C VAL A 104 -1.99 5.57 -5.33
N GLU A 105 -1.85 4.27 -5.58
CA GLU A 105 -2.04 3.66 -6.91
C GLU A 105 -3.51 3.63 -7.33
N SER A 106 -4.10 4.83 -7.46
CA SER A 106 -5.48 4.99 -7.89
C SER A 106 -5.70 6.35 -8.54
N GLY A 107 -6.74 6.48 -9.34
CA GLY A 107 -7.10 7.70 -10.03
C GLY A 107 -8.33 8.39 -9.43
N TYR A 108 -8.54 9.63 -9.82
CA TYR A 108 -9.77 10.36 -9.50
C TYR A 108 -11.00 9.65 -10.09
N SER A 109 -12.12 9.75 -9.38
CA SER A 109 -13.35 9.03 -9.74
C SER A 109 -14.15 9.69 -10.86
N ASP A 110 -13.81 10.93 -11.25
CA ASP A 110 -14.50 11.69 -12.28
C ASP A 110 -13.56 12.76 -12.85
N GLU A 111 -13.54 12.93 -14.17
CA GLU A 111 -12.72 13.94 -14.87
C GLU A 111 -13.06 15.38 -14.48
N ARG A 112 -14.25 15.62 -13.96
CA ARG A 112 -14.69 16.94 -13.49
C ARG A 112 -13.95 17.44 -12.25
N PHE A 113 -13.20 16.57 -11.54
CA PHE A 113 -12.31 16.99 -10.44
C PHE A 113 -10.97 17.57 -10.91
N VAL A 114 -10.69 17.53 -12.20
CA VAL A 114 -9.47 18.11 -12.79
C VAL A 114 -9.52 19.63 -12.67
N ASN A 115 -8.52 20.22 -12.01
CA ASN A 115 -8.38 21.67 -11.88
C ASN A 115 -7.20 22.23 -12.71
N VAL A 116 -6.24 21.38 -13.10
CA VAL A 116 -5.15 21.72 -14.02
C VAL A 116 -5.37 20.98 -15.35
N PHE A 117 -5.98 21.70 -16.31
CA PHE A 117 -6.41 21.09 -17.58
C PHE A 117 -5.26 20.71 -18.51
N SER A 118 -4.10 21.39 -18.44
CA SER A 118 -2.93 21.09 -19.26
C SER A 118 -2.43 19.66 -19.05
N ASP A 119 -2.38 19.21 -17.79
CA ASP A 119 -1.79 17.95 -17.40
C ASP A 119 -2.84 16.92 -16.95
N ARG A 120 -4.12 17.30 -17.01
CA ARG A 120 -5.25 16.51 -16.51
C ARG A 120 -5.07 16.06 -15.05
N THR A 121 -4.57 16.96 -14.21
CA THR A 121 -4.32 16.70 -12.80
C THR A 121 -5.24 17.51 -11.89
N CYS A 122 -5.38 17.05 -10.65
CA CYS A 122 -6.04 17.78 -9.58
C CYS A 122 -4.97 18.11 -8.52
N VAL A 123 -4.67 19.40 -8.37
CA VAL A 123 -3.60 19.89 -7.48
C VAL A 123 -4.19 20.79 -6.42
N PHE A 124 -3.80 20.60 -5.18
CA PHE A 124 -4.15 21.44 -4.05
C PHE A 124 -2.87 21.95 -3.38
N ASP A 125 -2.68 23.26 -3.35
CA ASP A 125 -1.48 23.90 -2.82
C ASP A 125 -1.48 24.00 -1.28
N ASP A 126 -2.67 24.12 -0.68
CA ASP A 126 -2.83 24.18 0.78
C ASP A 126 -3.13 22.78 1.33
N SER A 127 -2.57 22.44 2.49
CA SER A 127 -2.76 21.16 3.18
C SER A 127 -4.22 20.70 3.16
N PRO A 128 -4.61 19.84 2.24
CA PRO A 128 -5.99 19.37 2.11
C PRO A 128 -6.36 18.49 3.31
N LEU A 129 -7.65 18.43 3.62
CA LEU A 129 -8.19 17.42 4.49
C LEU A 129 -8.28 16.11 3.70
N ILE A 130 -7.64 15.05 4.18
CA ILE A 130 -7.68 13.74 3.54
C ILE A 130 -8.57 12.81 4.36
N VAL A 131 -9.52 12.17 3.71
CA VAL A 131 -10.42 11.17 4.30
C VAL A 131 -10.22 9.85 3.57
N CYS A 132 -9.69 8.84 4.28
CA CYS A 132 -9.52 7.50 3.73
C CYS A 132 -10.60 6.57 4.29
N SER A 133 -11.23 5.77 3.43
CA SER A 133 -12.20 4.77 3.84
C SER A 133 -12.21 3.56 2.90
N THR A 134 -12.24 2.37 3.50
CA THR A 134 -12.46 1.11 2.78
C THR A 134 -13.94 0.85 2.49
N ILE A 135 -14.83 1.60 3.14
CA ILE A 135 -16.28 1.47 2.99
C ILE A 135 -16.77 2.43 1.91
N GLU A 136 -17.61 1.92 1.02
CA GLU A 136 -18.26 2.74 0.00
C GLU A 136 -19.25 3.75 0.62
N PHE A 137 -19.10 5.01 0.27
CA PHE A 137 -20.06 6.05 0.64
C PHE A 137 -21.28 6.02 -0.29
N LYS A 138 -22.38 5.51 0.22
CA LYS A 138 -23.65 5.34 -0.54
C LYS A 138 -24.58 6.53 -0.45
N THR A 139 -24.45 7.34 0.57
CA THR A 139 -25.34 8.48 0.83
C THR A 139 -24.56 9.73 1.17
N VAL A 140 -25.08 10.88 0.76
CA VAL A 140 -24.48 12.20 1.04
C VAL A 140 -24.35 12.47 2.53
N LYS A 141 -25.23 11.91 3.35
CA LYS A 141 -25.19 12.08 4.82
C LYS A 141 -23.88 11.57 5.42
N GLN A 142 -23.25 10.56 4.80
CA GLN A 142 -22.02 9.96 5.30
C GLN A 142 -20.80 10.89 5.10
N ILE A 143 -20.80 11.70 4.04
CA ILE A 143 -19.69 12.61 3.72
C ILE A 143 -19.94 14.05 4.18
N LEU A 144 -21.20 14.38 4.51
CA LEU A 144 -21.61 15.75 4.89
C LEU A 144 -20.76 16.33 6.04
N PRO A 145 -20.44 15.59 7.12
CA PRO A 145 -19.61 16.13 8.21
C PRO A 145 -18.21 16.53 7.74
N PHE A 146 -17.60 15.76 6.83
CA PHE A 146 -16.28 16.06 6.27
C PHE A 146 -16.32 17.29 5.36
N MET A 147 -17.35 17.40 4.52
CA MET A 147 -17.57 18.56 3.68
C MET A 147 -17.80 19.83 4.50
N GLN A 148 -18.56 19.74 5.58
CA GLN A 148 -18.82 20.85 6.47
C GLN A 148 -17.54 21.28 7.19
N TYR A 149 -16.76 20.35 7.71
CA TYR A 149 -15.48 20.63 8.34
C TYR A 149 -14.49 21.29 7.35
N ALA A 150 -14.39 20.79 6.14
CA ALA A 150 -13.54 21.36 5.09
C ALA A 150 -13.96 22.81 4.75
N HIS A 151 -15.26 23.04 4.61
CA HIS A 151 -15.82 24.38 4.36
C HIS A 151 -15.53 25.36 5.50
N ASP A 152 -15.77 24.96 6.75
CA ASP A 152 -15.60 25.82 7.92
C ASP A 152 -14.13 26.21 8.14
N ASN A 153 -13.20 25.30 7.78
CA ASN A 153 -11.75 25.52 7.86
C ASN A 153 -11.14 26.05 6.56
N LYS A 154 -11.93 26.26 5.51
CA LYS A 154 -11.47 26.71 4.19
C LYS A 154 -10.37 25.83 3.60
N LYS A 155 -10.46 24.53 3.79
CA LYS A 155 -9.49 23.54 3.29
C LYS A 155 -10.08 22.74 2.13
N ALA A 156 -9.24 22.41 1.17
CA ALA A 156 -9.60 21.42 0.16
C ALA A 156 -9.87 20.06 0.83
N LEU A 157 -10.73 19.23 0.23
CA LEU A 157 -11.07 17.90 0.73
C LEU A 157 -10.76 16.85 -0.33
N VAL A 158 -9.91 15.91 0.03
CA VAL A 158 -9.61 14.71 -0.77
C VAL A 158 -10.23 13.50 -0.08
N ILE A 159 -11.07 12.76 -0.79
CA ILE A 159 -11.71 11.53 -0.30
C ILE A 159 -11.13 10.36 -1.07
N ILE A 160 -10.39 9.48 -0.38
CA ILE A 160 -9.86 8.23 -0.93
C ILE A 160 -10.83 7.11 -0.53
N ALA A 161 -11.86 6.93 -1.32
CA ALA A 161 -12.92 5.95 -1.09
C ALA A 161 -13.77 5.74 -2.33
N ASP A 162 -14.46 4.60 -2.41
CA ASP A 162 -15.51 4.44 -3.41
C ASP A 162 -16.75 5.22 -3.00
N CYS A 163 -17.32 5.95 -3.94
CA CYS A 163 -18.52 6.75 -3.74
C CYS A 163 -19.58 6.40 -4.78
N ALA A 164 -20.82 6.26 -4.34
CA ALA A 164 -21.94 6.10 -5.27
C ALA A 164 -22.07 7.34 -6.19
N PRO A 165 -22.54 7.17 -7.43
CA PRO A 165 -22.69 8.28 -8.38
C PRO A 165 -23.44 9.49 -7.84
N ALA A 166 -24.54 9.27 -7.10
CA ALA A 166 -25.31 10.34 -6.49
C ALA A 166 -24.53 11.15 -5.43
N VAL A 167 -23.60 10.51 -4.72
CA VAL A 167 -22.73 11.16 -3.74
C VAL A 167 -21.70 12.05 -4.47
N ARG A 168 -21.08 11.51 -5.50
CA ARG A 168 -20.10 12.19 -6.34
C ARG A 168 -20.70 13.44 -7.02
N ASP A 169 -21.90 13.33 -7.60
CA ASP A 169 -22.56 14.45 -8.25
C ASP A 169 -22.89 15.58 -7.27
N VAL A 170 -23.29 15.27 -6.04
CA VAL A 170 -23.51 16.29 -5.00
C VAL A 170 -22.21 16.97 -4.59
N VAL A 171 -21.10 16.25 -4.48
CA VAL A 171 -19.78 16.83 -4.18
C VAL A 171 -19.39 17.83 -5.28
N LEU A 172 -19.51 17.44 -6.54
CA LEU A 172 -19.22 18.30 -7.69
C LEU A 172 -20.12 19.56 -7.75
N GLN A 173 -21.42 19.43 -7.44
CA GLN A 173 -22.32 20.57 -7.36
C GLN A 173 -21.93 21.55 -6.25
N ASN A 174 -21.50 21.04 -5.09
CA ASN A 174 -21.05 21.88 -3.98
C ASN A 174 -19.74 22.61 -4.28
N GLU A 175 -18.80 21.96 -4.97
CA GLU A 175 -17.58 22.62 -5.43
C GLU A 175 -17.89 23.82 -6.30
N MET A 176 -18.77 23.65 -7.28
CA MET A 176 -19.19 24.72 -8.18
C MET A 176 -19.89 25.88 -7.49
N GLN A 177 -20.65 25.60 -6.41
CA GLN A 177 -21.47 26.61 -5.73
C GLN A 177 -20.75 27.31 -4.57
N LYS A 178 -19.88 26.61 -3.85
CA LYS A 178 -19.28 27.08 -2.59
C LYS A 178 -17.79 27.36 -2.67
N GLY A 179 -17.13 27.02 -3.78
CA GLY A 179 -15.72 27.35 -4.03
C GLY A 179 -14.72 26.61 -3.12
N VAL A 180 -15.12 25.56 -2.43
CA VAL A 180 -14.19 24.69 -1.71
C VAL A 180 -13.79 23.56 -2.65
N PRO A 181 -12.49 23.39 -2.95
CA PRO A 181 -12.05 22.38 -3.88
C PRO A 181 -12.21 20.97 -3.29
N PHE A 182 -12.71 20.04 -4.11
CA PHE A 182 -12.90 18.64 -3.73
C PHE A 182 -12.25 17.70 -4.75
N CYS A 183 -11.78 16.56 -4.29
CA CYS A 183 -11.40 15.45 -5.17
C CYS A 183 -11.79 14.12 -4.53
N ILE A 184 -12.41 13.24 -5.31
CA ILE A 184 -12.68 11.87 -4.91
C ILE A 184 -11.77 10.95 -5.73
N VAL A 185 -10.96 10.18 -5.03
CA VAL A 185 -10.05 9.16 -5.57
C VAL A 185 -10.62 7.79 -5.24
N HIS A 186 -10.59 6.88 -6.19
CA HIS A 186 -11.03 5.51 -5.93
C HIS A 186 -10.18 4.85 -4.85
N CYS A 187 -10.81 4.02 -4.01
CA CYS A 187 -10.08 3.23 -3.03
C CYS A 187 -9.16 2.22 -3.74
N PRO A 188 -7.84 2.24 -3.48
CA PRO A 188 -6.92 1.29 -4.11
C PRO A 188 -7.18 -0.14 -3.66
N GLY A 189 -6.88 -1.10 -4.53
CA GLY A 189 -7.01 -2.52 -4.24
C GLY A 189 -8.44 -3.08 -4.30
N VAL A 190 -8.56 -4.40 -4.12
CA VAL A 190 -9.84 -5.13 -4.13
C VAL A 190 -9.88 -6.11 -2.95
N GLY A 191 -11.01 -6.19 -2.27
CA GLY A 191 -11.23 -7.12 -1.16
C GLY A 191 -10.30 -6.86 0.04
N LYS A 192 -9.59 -7.88 0.53
CA LYS A 192 -8.68 -7.75 1.70
C LYS A 192 -7.50 -6.83 1.43
N LYS A 193 -7.03 -6.75 0.20
CA LYS A 193 -5.92 -5.85 -0.19
C LYS A 193 -6.24 -4.37 -0.02
N ARG A 194 -7.53 -4.00 0.05
CA ARG A 194 -7.93 -2.63 0.37
C ARG A 194 -7.51 -2.17 1.75
N LEU A 195 -7.63 -3.05 2.75
CA LEU A 195 -7.24 -2.74 4.12
C LEU A 195 -5.73 -2.53 4.21
N ASP A 196 -4.97 -3.39 3.52
CA ASP A 196 -3.52 -3.31 3.49
C ASP A 196 -3.07 -2.00 2.80
N SER A 197 -3.66 -1.65 1.64
CA SER A 197 -3.32 -0.43 0.88
C SER A 197 -3.71 0.91 1.53
N ILE A 198 -4.51 0.91 2.58
CA ILE A 198 -4.87 2.13 3.33
C ILE A 198 -4.11 2.21 4.67
N ASN A 199 -3.68 1.06 5.20
CA ASN A 199 -2.94 1.00 6.46
C ASN A 199 -1.41 1.12 6.28
N ASP A 200 -0.90 0.82 5.07
CA ASP A 200 0.49 1.05 4.66
C ASP A 200 0.69 2.52 4.28
#